data_243035514b1ffb138e79097c5431459c
#
_entry.id   243035514b1ffb138e79097c5431459c
#
_cell.length_a   1.000
_cell.length_b   1.000
_cell.length_c   1.000
_cell.angle_alpha   90.00
_cell.angle_beta   90.00
_cell.angle_gamma   90.00
#
_symmetry.space_group_name_H-M   'P 1'
#
loop_
_entity.id
_entity.type
_entity.pdbx_description
1 polymer ?
#
loop_
_entity_poly.entity_id
_entity_poly.type
_entity_poly.pdbx_seq_one_letter_code
_entity_poly.pdbx_strand_id
1 'polypeptide(L)'
;MRPVTLLILPCLLAIISSCNRGPSVHHNPQKIETPKPLQNDNKDISFISKRSAGDLINAIYADLAENNPDLKKLEDMRKHFSDGQEDSLMAFNNYNSKSANYYSSAIRALDRVTDSVIKQRLRVLLANSQKKYADKVSKYNALVDKMHYEQEMTNNYYITLQLAATLPIIEDYQDKHLSEGQAVENIAKESTILNKQTRKLSEKYESKLK
;
A
#
# COMPACT_ATOMS: atom_id res chain seq x y z
N MET A 1 25.55 28.37 -75.62
CA MET A 1 24.73 27.26 -75.16
C MET A 1 25.64 26.25 -74.46
N ARG A 2 25.66 26.24 -73.12
CA ARG A 2 26.47 25.30 -72.34
C ARG A 2 25.47 24.38 -71.53
N PRO A 3 25.64 23.04 -71.60
CA PRO A 3 24.78 22.16 -70.82
C PRO A 3 25.27 22.10 -69.36
N VAL A 4 24.32 22.24 -68.44
CA VAL A 4 24.51 22.10 -67.03
C VAL A 4 24.39 20.60 -66.67
N THR A 5 25.52 20.01 -66.28
CA THR A 5 25.60 18.62 -65.82
C THR A 5 25.05 18.53 -64.42
N LEU A 6 23.92 17.84 -64.27
CA LEU A 6 23.25 17.55 -62.99
C LEU A 6 23.97 16.40 -62.28
N LEU A 7 24.68 16.71 -61.20
CA LEU A 7 25.40 15.73 -60.38
C LEU A 7 24.41 15.17 -59.33
N ILE A 8 23.94 13.95 -59.58
CA ILE A 8 23.10 13.21 -58.64
C ILE A 8 23.99 12.56 -57.60
N LEU A 9 23.92 13.06 -56.38
CA LEU A 9 24.58 12.51 -55.20
C LEU A 9 23.67 11.42 -54.57
N PRO A 10 24.08 10.15 -54.47
CA PRO A 10 23.31 9.13 -53.79
C PRO A 10 23.44 9.32 -52.28
N CYS A 11 22.33 9.65 -51.65
CA CYS A 11 22.18 9.72 -50.21
C CYS A 11 22.17 8.30 -49.61
N LEU A 12 23.31 7.91 -49.03
CA LEU A 12 23.49 6.63 -48.33
C LEU A 12 22.69 6.64 -47.05
N LEU A 13 21.50 5.96 -47.01
CA LEU A 13 20.72 5.74 -45.82
C LEU A 13 21.47 4.78 -44.89
N ALA A 14 22.20 5.30 -43.93
CA ALA A 14 22.69 4.55 -42.80
C ALA A 14 21.52 4.31 -41.82
N ILE A 15 20.90 3.12 -41.86
CA ILE A 15 19.95 2.64 -40.88
C ILE A 15 20.73 2.31 -39.60
N ILE A 16 20.78 3.25 -38.66
CA ILE A 16 21.29 3.01 -37.32
C ILE A 16 20.21 2.25 -36.59
N SER A 17 20.32 0.92 -36.53
CA SER A 17 19.60 0.08 -35.60
C SER A 17 20.07 0.41 -34.20
N SER A 18 19.45 1.41 -33.58
CA SER A 18 19.62 1.71 -32.16
C SER A 18 18.90 0.61 -31.37
N CYS A 19 19.62 -0.45 -31.05
CA CYS A 19 19.22 -1.35 -29.95
C CYS A 19 19.18 -0.54 -28.67
N ASN A 20 17.98 -0.10 -28.31
CA ASN A 20 17.71 0.45 -26.99
C ASN A 20 17.84 -0.69 -25.95
N ARG A 21 19.08 -1.00 -25.56
CA ARG A 21 19.33 -1.76 -24.33
C ARG A 21 18.97 -0.82 -23.19
N GLY A 22 17.76 -1.03 -22.65
CA GLY A 22 17.42 -0.49 -21.35
C GLY A 22 18.51 -0.82 -20.34
N PRO A 23 18.75 0.00 -19.32
CA PRO A 23 19.75 -0.28 -18.30
C PRO A 23 19.45 -1.65 -17.72
N SER A 24 20.33 -2.63 -17.98
CA SER A 24 20.33 -3.89 -17.26
C SER A 24 20.64 -3.54 -15.81
N VAL A 25 19.61 -3.54 -14.98
CA VAL A 25 19.78 -3.53 -13.53
C VAL A 25 20.53 -4.83 -13.23
N HIS A 26 21.85 -4.72 -13.09
CA HIS A 26 22.64 -5.79 -12.51
C HIS A 26 22.15 -5.95 -11.07
N HIS A 27 21.18 -6.84 -10.87
CA HIS A 27 20.91 -7.44 -9.58
C HIS A 27 22.19 -8.20 -9.22
N ASN A 28 23.06 -7.54 -8.48
CA ASN A 28 24.11 -8.24 -7.73
C ASN A 28 23.31 -9.13 -6.76
N PRO A 29 23.48 -10.47 -6.77
CA PRO A 29 22.82 -11.33 -5.80
C PRO A 29 23.46 -11.05 -4.45
N GLN A 30 23.00 -9.99 -3.76
CA GLN A 30 23.26 -9.84 -2.35
C GLN A 30 22.69 -11.11 -1.71
N LYS A 31 23.57 -11.85 -1.04
CA LYS A 31 23.16 -12.98 -0.19
C LYS A 31 22.05 -12.46 0.72
N ILE A 32 20.82 -12.85 0.42
CA ILE A 32 19.66 -12.46 1.20
C ILE A 32 19.85 -13.16 2.54
N GLU A 33 20.30 -12.40 3.53
CA GLU A 33 20.32 -12.90 4.91
C GLU A 33 18.87 -13.02 5.36
N THR A 34 18.54 -14.14 6.02
CA THR A 34 17.19 -14.35 6.54
C THR A 34 16.87 -13.22 7.53
N PRO A 35 15.85 -12.39 7.28
CA PRO A 35 15.50 -11.28 8.15
C PRO A 35 15.21 -11.74 9.58
N LYS A 36 15.50 -10.89 10.56
CA LYS A 36 15.27 -11.17 11.98
C LYS A 36 13.89 -11.75 12.29
N PRO A 37 12.78 -11.27 11.67
CA PRO A 37 11.46 -11.83 11.90
C PRO A 37 11.30 -13.31 11.51
N LEU A 38 12.17 -13.82 10.61
CA LEU A 38 12.13 -15.21 10.12
C LEU A 38 13.20 -16.12 10.75
N GLN A 39 14.06 -15.59 11.63
CA GLN A 39 15.17 -16.35 12.24
C GLN A 39 14.77 -17.16 13.48
N ASN A 40 13.60 -16.92 14.06
CA ASN A 40 13.19 -17.55 15.32
C ASN A 40 12.38 -18.83 15.08
N ASP A 41 13.09 -19.97 14.98
CA ASP A 41 12.50 -21.27 14.65
C ASP A 41 11.74 -21.98 15.78
N ASN A 42 11.76 -21.54 17.05
CA ASN A 42 11.34 -22.49 18.07
C ASN A 42 10.47 -22.05 19.25
N LYS A 43 10.06 -20.80 19.42
CA LYS A 43 9.25 -20.47 20.61
C LYS A 43 8.10 -19.47 20.45
N ASP A 44 8.01 -18.75 19.35
CA ASP A 44 7.11 -17.61 19.27
C ASP A 44 6.03 -17.62 18.16
N ILE A 45 5.79 -18.78 17.52
CA ILE A 45 4.63 -18.92 16.60
C ILE A 45 3.32 -18.59 17.32
N SER A 46 3.23 -18.83 18.63
CA SER A 46 2.06 -18.45 19.44
C SER A 46 1.92 -16.92 19.61
N PHE A 47 3.01 -16.16 19.56
CA PHE A 47 3.00 -14.70 19.63
C PHE A 47 2.68 -14.08 18.28
N ILE A 48 3.21 -14.61 17.18
CA ILE A 48 2.90 -14.18 15.81
C ILE A 48 1.43 -14.46 15.50
N SER A 49 0.91 -15.62 15.88
CA SER A 49 -0.48 -16.01 15.62
C SER A 49 -1.52 -15.22 16.42
N LYS A 50 -1.15 -14.61 17.56
CA LYS A 50 -2.08 -13.84 18.39
C LYS A 50 -2.06 -12.33 18.20
N ARG A 51 -1.00 -11.76 17.63
CA ARG A 51 -0.88 -10.31 17.47
C ARG A 51 -0.98 -9.79 16.05
N SER A 52 -0.67 -10.57 15.01
CA SER A 52 -0.58 -9.93 13.70
C SER A 52 -0.45 -10.90 12.53
N ALA A 53 -1.52 -11.38 11.96
CA ALA A 53 -1.48 -11.83 10.57
C ALA A 53 -1.17 -10.67 9.59
N GLY A 54 -1.30 -9.41 10.06
CA GLY A 54 -0.94 -8.21 9.30
C GLY A 54 0.49 -7.70 9.56
N ASP A 55 1.24 -8.32 10.49
CA ASP A 55 2.48 -7.73 11.01
C ASP A 55 3.76 -8.33 10.39
N LEU A 56 3.71 -9.53 9.82
CA LEU A 56 4.91 -10.16 9.26
C LEU A 56 5.46 -9.41 8.04
N ILE A 57 4.59 -8.92 7.16
CA ILE A 57 4.99 -8.10 6.01
C ILE A 57 5.63 -6.82 6.51
N ASN A 58 4.99 -6.15 7.47
CA ASN A 58 5.52 -4.93 8.06
C ASN A 58 6.85 -5.17 8.78
N ALA A 59 6.99 -6.29 9.51
CA ALA A 59 8.22 -6.63 10.22
C ALA A 59 9.39 -6.92 9.27
N ILE A 60 9.17 -7.70 8.20
CA ILE A 60 10.19 -7.96 7.17
C ILE A 60 10.55 -6.67 6.44
N TYR A 61 9.54 -5.87 6.07
CA TYR A 61 9.77 -4.60 5.38
C TYR A 61 10.54 -3.60 6.26
N ALA A 62 10.26 -3.53 7.55
CA ALA A 62 10.99 -2.67 8.49
C ALA A 62 12.47 -3.05 8.59
N ASP A 63 12.78 -4.35 8.68
CA ASP A 63 14.15 -4.85 8.67
C ASP A 63 14.88 -4.51 7.35
N LEU A 64 14.17 -4.60 6.21
CA LEU A 64 14.69 -4.15 4.93
C LEU A 64 14.96 -2.63 4.90
N ALA A 65 14.03 -1.84 5.43
CA ALA A 65 14.13 -0.39 5.43
C ALA A 65 15.28 0.11 6.33
N GLU A 66 15.60 -0.60 7.44
CA GLU A 66 16.78 -0.30 8.24
C GLU A 66 18.08 -0.44 7.46
N ASN A 67 18.15 -1.39 6.53
CA ASN A 67 19.35 -1.75 5.79
C ASN A 67 19.40 -1.16 4.36
N ASN A 68 18.33 -0.50 3.91
CA ASN A 68 18.24 0.11 2.57
C ASN A 68 18.05 1.62 2.68
N PRO A 69 19.01 2.44 2.24
CA PRO A 69 18.95 3.89 2.35
C PRO A 69 17.74 4.54 1.65
N ASP A 70 17.31 3.98 0.52
CA ASP A 70 16.20 4.52 -0.26
C ASP A 70 14.85 4.26 0.45
N LEU A 71 14.69 3.05 1.00
CA LEU A 71 13.50 2.71 1.79
C LEU A 71 13.46 3.53 3.07
N LYS A 72 14.58 3.66 3.77
CA LYS A 72 14.68 4.48 4.98
C LYS A 72 14.30 5.94 4.69
N LYS A 73 14.82 6.51 3.61
CA LYS A 73 14.48 7.87 3.19
C LYS A 73 12.98 8.01 2.92
N LEU A 74 12.35 7.01 2.30
CA LEU A 74 10.90 7.01 2.05
C LEU A 74 10.12 7.01 3.36
N GLU A 75 10.51 6.17 4.34
CA GLU A 75 9.87 6.14 5.66
C GLU A 75 10.00 7.47 6.40
N ASP A 76 11.19 8.08 6.37
CA ASP A 76 11.42 9.40 6.98
C ASP A 76 10.53 10.47 6.32
N MET A 77 10.39 10.45 4.99
CA MET A 77 9.51 11.37 4.26
C MET A 77 8.02 11.17 4.62
N ARG A 78 7.58 9.91 4.70
CA ARG A 78 6.19 9.57 5.07
C ARG A 78 5.87 10.04 6.49
N LYS A 79 6.78 9.77 7.42
CA LYS A 79 6.64 10.22 8.80
C LYS A 79 6.57 11.75 8.90
N HIS A 80 7.51 12.44 8.27
CA HIS A 80 7.54 13.90 8.27
C HIS A 80 6.24 14.50 7.68
N PHE A 81 5.74 13.93 6.58
CA PHE A 81 4.48 14.36 5.99
C PHE A 81 3.29 14.13 6.94
N SER A 82 3.20 12.94 7.56
CA SER A 82 2.14 12.62 8.51
C SER A 82 2.13 13.55 9.71
N ASP A 83 3.31 13.80 10.29
CA ASP A 83 3.46 14.66 11.47
C ASP A 83 3.09 16.14 11.18
N GLY A 84 3.36 16.63 9.97
CA GLY A 84 3.10 18.01 9.58
C GLY A 84 1.71 18.30 8.99
N GLN A 85 0.99 17.26 8.57
CA GLN A 85 -0.27 17.42 7.83
C GLN A 85 -1.40 17.99 8.71
N GLU A 86 -1.58 17.44 9.90
CA GLU A 86 -2.67 17.83 10.80
C GLU A 86 -2.57 19.30 11.17
N ASP A 87 -1.39 19.76 11.57
CA ASP A 87 -1.14 21.15 11.92
C ASP A 87 -1.36 22.09 10.73
N SER A 88 -0.92 21.68 9.53
CA SER A 88 -1.06 22.50 8.32
C SER A 88 -2.51 22.70 7.89
N LEU A 89 -3.37 21.70 8.12
CA LEU A 89 -4.79 21.76 7.77
C LEU A 89 -5.66 22.36 8.88
N MET A 90 -5.20 22.35 10.12
CA MET A 90 -6.00 22.72 11.29
C MET A 90 -6.60 24.14 11.15
N ALA A 91 -5.80 25.13 10.75
CA ALA A 91 -6.25 26.49 10.59
C ALA A 91 -7.35 26.63 9.53
N PHE A 92 -7.18 25.94 8.39
CA PHE A 92 -8.16 25.92 7.30
C PHE A 92 -9.43 25.18 7.69
N ASN A 93 -9.32 24.03 8.34
CA ASN A 93 -10.45 23.24 8.82
C ASN A 93 -11.27 24.01 9.88
N ASN A 94 -10.60 24.70 10.80
CA ASN A 94 -11.25 25.54 11.79
C ASN A 94 -11.99 26.73 11.14
N TYR A 95 -11.40 27.36 10.13
CA TYR A 95 -12.03 28.43 9.37
C TYR A 95 -13.31 27.91 8.66
N ASN A 96 -13.21 26.78 7.95
CA ASN A 96 -14.34 26.16 7.27
C ASN A 96 -15.45 25.74 8.23
N SER A 97 -15.10 25.11 9.36
CA SER A 97 -16.06 24.69 10.38
C SER A 97 -16.83 25.86 10.98
N LYS A 98 -16.14 26.95 11.29
CA LYS A 98 -16.80 28.18 11.81
C LYS A 98 -17.76 28.78 10.77
N SER A 99 -17.35 28.81 9.50
CA SER A 99 -18.17 29.33 8.41
C SER A 99 -19.41 28.44 8.17
N ALA A 100 -19.24 27.12 8.13
CA ALA A 100 -20.34 26.16 7.98
C ALA A 100 -21.33 26.25 9.14
N ASN A 101 -20.84 26.35 10.37
CA ASN A 101 -21.66 26.52 11.58
C ASN A 101 -22.46 27.83 11.54
N TYR A 102 -21.85 28.93 11.08
CA TYR A 102 -22.56 30.19 10.91
C TYR A 102 -23.73 30.04 9.92
N TYR A 103 -23.50 29.51 8.72
CA TYR A 103 -24.55 29.36 7.72
C TYR A 103 -25.63 28.39 8.14
N SER A 104 -25.30 27.28 8.80
CA SER A 104 -26.29 26.38 9.37
C SER A 104 -27.16 27.06 10.42
N SER A 105 -26.57 27.89 11.28
CA SER A 105 -27.29 28.68 12.28
C SER A 105 -28.15 29.78 11.67
N ALA A 106 -27.64 30.43 10.61
CA ALA A 106 -28.39 31.46 9.89
C ALA A 106 -29.62 30.88 9.18
N ILE A 107 -29.53 29.67 8.59
CA ILE A 107 -30.68 28.97 8.01
C ILE A 107 -31.73 28.67 9.08
N ARG A 108 -31.34 28.12 10.22
CA ARG A 108 -32.28 27.88 11.35
C ARG A 108 -32.92 29.17 11.87
N ALA A 109 -32.18 30.29 11.91
CA ALA A 109 -32.72 31.57 12.28
C ALA A 109 -33.74 32.09 11.26
N LEU A 110 -33.45 31.89 9.97
CA LEU A 110 -34.36 32.26 8.87
C LEU A 110 -35.72 31.53 8.94
N ASP A 111 -35.73 30.29 9.42
CA ASP A 111 -36.98 29.51 9.55
C ASP A 111 -37.93 30.10 10.60
N ARG A 112 -37.45 30.86 11.55
CA ARG A 112 -38.25 31.56 12.58
C ARG A 112 -38.84 32.90 12.08
N VAL A 113 -38.45 33.37 10.91
CA VAL A 113 -39.03 34.59 10.32
C VAL A 113 -40.40 34.27 9.75
N THR A 114 -41.45 34.88 10.27
CA THR A 114 -42.83 34.67 9.85
C THR A 114 -43.23 35.47 8.64
N ASP A 115 -42.70 36.69 8.47
CA ASP A 115 -42.98 37.54 7.31
C ASP A 115 -42.29 36.97 6.07
N SER A 116 -43.08 36.67 5.05
CA SER A 116 -42.62 36.04 3.81
C SER A 116 -41.70 36.93 2.97
N VAL A 117 -41.95 38.25 2.97
CA VAL A 117 -41.17 39.22 2.17
C VAL A 117 -39.78 39.40 2.82
N ILE A 118 -39.76 39.56 4.13
CA ILE A 118 -38.52 39.67 4.88
C ILE A 118 -37.73 38.36 4.77
N LYS A 119 -38.36 37.22 4.94
CA LYS A 119 -37.76 35.89 4.80
C LYS A 119 -37.10 35.71 3.42
N GLN A 120 -37.78 36.10 2.36
CA GLN A 120 -37.24 36.00 1.00
C GLN A 120 -36.02 36.91 0.78
N ARG A 121 -36.05 38.16 1.27
CA ARG A 121 -34.89 39.06 1.21
C ARG A 121 -33.68 38.51 1.96
N LEU A 122 -33.89 37.98 3.15
CA LEU A 122 -32.81 37.38 3.95
C LEU A 122 -32.25 36.11 3.28
N ARG A 123 -33.08 35.28 2.62
CA ARG A 123 -32.65 34.14 1.82
C ARG A 123 -31.66 34.55 0.72
N VAL A 124 -32.00 35.59 -0.02
CA VAL A 124 -31.13 36.10 -1.09
C VAL A 124 -29.79 36.62 -0.53
N LEU A 125 -29.84 37.36 0.59
CA LEU A 125 -28.63 37.86 1.23
C LEU A 125 -27.72 36.72 1.71
N LEU A 126 -28.32 35.70 2.33
CA LEU A 126 -27.60 34.52 2.83
C LEU A 126 -26.98 33.71 1.69
N ALA A 127 -27.75 33.45 0.63
CA ALA A 127 -27.26 32.75 -0.58
C ALA A 127 -26.07 33.47 -1.23
N ASN A 128 -26.18 34.80 -1.38
CA ASN A 128 -25.08 35.62 -1.91
C ASN A 128 -23.82 35.56 -1.03
N SER A 129 -24.00 35.58 0.29
CA SER A 129 -22.90 35.44 1.23
C SER A 129 -22.25 34.06 1.17
N GLN A 130 -23.05 32.98 1.12
CA GLN A 130 -22.55 31.60 0.93
C GLN A 130 -21.75 31.45 -0.36
N LYS A 131 -22.29 32.04 -1.47
CA LYS A 131 -21.57 32.02 -2.75
C LYS A 131 -20.20 32.70 -2.66
N LYS A 132 -20.12 33.89 -2.07
CA LYS A 132 -18.85 34.60 -1.86
C LYS A 132 -17.87 33.78 -1.02
N TYR A 133 -18.36 33.09 -0.01
CA TYR A 133 -17.56 32.19 0.80
C TYR A 133 -17.05 31.01 -0.02
N ALA A 134 -17.95 30.30 -0.75
CA ALA A 134 -17.59 29.17 -1.59
C ALA A 134 -16.54 29.55 -2.64
N ASP A 135 -16.72 30.69 -3.33
CA ASP A 135 -15.75 31.20 -4.31
C ASP A 135 -14.36 31.47 -3.66
N LYS A 136 -14.35 32.01 -2.41
CA LYS A 136 -13.12 32.30 -1.67
C LYS A 136 -12.32 31.05 -1.29
N VAL A 137 -13.02 29.94 -0.94
CA VAL A 137 -12.36 28.70 -0.46
C VAL A 137 -12.19 27.66 -1.55
N SER A 138 -12.77 27.83 -2.73
CA SER A 138 -12.79 26.82 -3.80
C SER A 138 -11.40 26.29 -4.17
N LYS A 139 -10.41 27.17 -4.32
CA LYS A 139 -9.01 26.82 -4.60
C LYS A 139 -8.40 25.93 -3.51
N TYR A 140 -8.67 26.26 -2.26
CA TYR A 140 -8.10 25.53 -1.11
C TYR A 140 -8.78 24.17 -0.95
N ASN A 141 -10.11 24.11 -1.14
CA ASN A 141 -10.83 22.83 -1.16
C ASN A 141 -10.27 21.92 -2.24
N ALA A 142 -10.08 22.41 -3.47
CA ALA A 142 -9.49 21.61 -4.56
C ALA A 142 -8.07 21.12 -4.24
N LEU A 143 -7.27 21.90 -3.51
CA LEU A 143 -5.94 21.45 -3.05
C LEU A 143 -6.03 20.35 -1.99
N VAL A 144 -6.99 20.46 -1.06
CA VAL A 144 -7.26 19.43 -0.04
C VAL A 144 -7.74 18.14 -0.70
N ASP A 145 -8.68 18.23 -1.64
CA ASP A 145 -9.19 17.07 -2.39
C ASP A 145 -8.05 16.38 -3.16
N LYS A 146 -7.20 17.17 -3.84
CA LYS A 146 -6.03 16.64 -4.52
C LYS A 146 -5.06 15.96 -3.56
N MET A 147 -4.81 16.55 -2.41
CA MET A 147 -3.94 15.96 -1.38
C MET A 147 -4.48 14.61 -0.91
N HIS A 148 -5.77 14.49 -0.64
CA HIS A 148 -6.39 13.22 -0.25
C HIS A 148 -6.25 12.15 -1.34
N TYR A 149 -6.46 12.52 -2.60
CA TYR A 149 -6.23 11.60 -3.73
C TYR A 149 -4.78 11.12 -3.81
N GLU A 150 -3.79 12.03 -3.69
CA GLU A 150 -2.38 11.67 -3.72
C GLU A 150 -1.98 10.79 -2.52
N GLN A 151 -2.59 11.01 -1.36
CA GLN A 151 -2.39 10.14 -0.19
C GLN A 151 -2.92 8.73 -0.41
N GLU A 152 -4.11 8.59 -0.98
CA GLU A 152 -4.68 7.29 -1.33
C GLU A 152 -3.78 6.55 -2.32
N MET A 153 -3.33 7.22 -3.37
CA MET A 153 -2.41 6.65 -4.34
C MET A 153 -1.06 6.28 -3.72
N THR A 154 -0.52 7.13 -2.85
CA THR A 154 0.72 6.84 -2.11
C THR A 154 0.55 5.60 -1.25
N ASN A 155 -0.58 5.43 -0.56
CA ASN A 155 -0.84 4.24 0.24
C ASN A 155 -0.92 2.96 -0.62
N ASN A 156 -1.56 3.03 -1.78
CA ASN A 156 -1.64 1.90 -2.71
C ASN A 156 -0.25 1.49 -3.22
N TYR A 157 0.59 2.46 -3.61
CA TYR A 157 1.97 2.19 -4.02
C TYR A 157 2.84 1.69 -2.88
N TYR A 158 2.61 2.15 -1.66
CA TYR A 158 3.33 1.70 -0.49
C TYR A 158 3.04 0.23 -0.16
N ILE A 159 1.78 -0.18 -0.19
CA ILE A 159 1.40 -1.59 -0.03
C ILE A 159 2.04 -2.44 -1.14
N THR A 160 2.01 -1.95 -2.39
CA THR A 160 2.66 -2.63 -3.52
C THR A 160 4.16 -2.79 -3.30
N LEU A 161 4.83 -1.73 -2.82
CA LEU A 161 6.25 -1.75 -2.51
C LEU A 161 6.57 -2.75 -1.39
N GLN A 162 5.79 -2.75 -0.31
CA GLN A 162 5.96 -3.70 0.78
C GLN A 162 5.87 -5.15 0.29
N LEU A 163 4.84 -5.46 -0.50
CA LEU A 163 4.65 -6.80 -1.06
C LEU A 163 5.78 -7.17 -2.02
N ALA A 164 6.11 -6.29 -2.96
CA ALA A 164 7.17 -6.56 -3.94
C ALA A 164 8.56 -6.73 -3.31
N ALA A 165 8.83 -6.02 -2.21
CA ALA A 165 10.10 -6.10 -1.51
C ALA A 165 10.19 -7.33 -0.59
N THR A 166 9.08 -7.77 0.01
CA THR A 166 9.07 -8.88 0.98
C THR A 166 8.82 -10.25 0.35
N LEU A 167 8.14 -10.31 -0.81
CA LEU A 167 7.81 -11.56 -1.48
C LEU A 167 9.04 -12.43 -1.81
N PRO A 168 10.13 -11.91 -2.40
CA PRO A 168 11.31 -12.72 -2.68
C PRO A 168 11.96 -13.30 -1.42
N ILE A 169 11.83 -12.62 -0.30
CA ILE A 169 12.39 -13.02 0.99
C ILE A 169 11.64 -14.22 1.56
N ILE A 170 10.31 -14.16 1.53
CA ILE A 170 9.50 -15.29 2.02
C ILE A 170 9.62 -16.50 1.11
N GLU A 171 9.75 -16.31 -0.20
CA GLU A 171 10.01 -17.39 -1.16
C GLU A 171 11.35 -18.07 -0.88
N ASP A 172 12.44 -17.30 -0.70
CA ASP A 172 13.75 -17.81 -0.33
C ASP A 172 13.74 -18.59 1.01
N TYR A 173 12.99 -18.07 2.00
CA TYR A 173 12.78 -18.76 3.26
C TYR A 173 12.07 -20.10 3.07
N GLN A 174 10.99 -20.13 2.29
CA GLN A 174 10.22 -21.33 2.02
C GLN A 174 11.08 -22.40 1.32
N ASP A 175 11.87 -22.01 0.35
CA ASP A 175 12.76 -22.92 -0.39
C ASP A 175 13.84 -23.52 0.51
N LYS A 176 14.40 -22.73 1.41
CA LYS A 176 15.49 -23.19 2.31
C LYS A 176 15.00 -24.05 3.47
N HIS A 177 13.77 -23.84 3.94
CA HIS A 177 13.25 -24.52 5.15
C HIS A 177 12.26 -25.65 4.84
N LEU A 178 11.90 -25.85 3.58
CA LEU A 178 11.06 -26.99 3.18
C LEU A 178 11.74 -28.37 3.40
N SER A 179 13.06 -28.40 3.59
CA SER A 179 13.79 -29.65 3.91
C SER A 179 13.29 -30.32 5.19
N GLU A 180 12.65 -29.62 6.09
CA GLU A 180 11.97 -30.20 7.26
C GLU A 180 10.71 -31.00 6.89
N GLY A 181 10.23 -30.92 5.67
CA GLY A 181 9.16 -31.75 5.13
C GLY A 181 9.42 -33.26 5.22
N GLN A 182 10.70 -33.66 5.22
CA GLN A 182 11.09 -35.07 5.38
C GLN A 182 10.67 -35.63 6.75
N ALA A 183 10.69 -34.83 7.80
CA ALA A 183 10.21 -35.23 9.11
C ALA A 183 8.69 -35.47 9.11
N VAL A 184 7.92 -34.63 8.40
CA VAL A 184 6.47 -34.80 8.23
C VAL A 184 6.15 -36.04 7.43
N GLU A 185 6.90 -36.32 6.36
CA GLU A 185 6.73 -37.57 5.59
C GLU A 185 6.99 -38.84 6.41
N ASN A 186 8.03 -38.82 7.27
CA ASN A 186 8.35 -39.93 8.14
C ASN A 186 7.25 -40.19 9.16
N ILE A 187 6.76 -39.14 9.84
CA ILE A 187 5.63 -39.22 10.77
C ILE A 187 4.35 -39.74 10.06
N ALA A 188 4.07 -39.29 8.84
CA ALA A 188 2.93 -39.78 8.06
C ALA A 188 3.05 -41.28 7.74
N LYS A 189 4.26 -41.76 7.38
CA LYS A 189 4.53 -43.19 7.17
C LYS A 189 4.36 -44.00 8.45
N GLU A 190 4.91 -43.54 9.56
CA GLU A 190 4.77 -44.16 10.88
C GLU A 190 3.32 -44.22 11.33
N SER A 191 2.56 -43.16 11.15
CA SER A 191 1.12 -43.11 11.44
C SER A 191 0.34 -44.17 10.64
N THR A 192 0.70 -44.36 9.36
CA THR A 192 0.07 -45.38 8.49
C THR A 192 0.38 -46.79 9.00
N ILE A 193 1.61 -47.04 9.42
CA ILE A 193 2.02 -48.35 9.96
C ILE A 193 1.30 -48.60 11.30
N LEU A 194 1.26 -47.61 12.19
CA LEU A 194 0.57 -47.70 13.47
C LEU A 194 -0.91 -48.00 13.28
N ASN A 195 -1.59 -47.35 12.35
CA ASN A 195 -2.99 -47.57 12.03
C ASN A 195 -3.24 -49.02 11.58
N LYS A 196 -2.41 -49.55 10.66
CA LYS A 196 -2.52 -50.96 10.20
C LYS A 196 -2.32 -51.96 11.33
N GLN A 197 -1.34 -51.71 12.21
CA GLN A 197 -1.08 -52.61 13.37
C GLN A 197 -2.22 -52.56 14.36
N THR A 198 -2.71 -51.39 14.70
CA THR A 198 -3.84 -51.19 15.61
C THR A 198 -5.08 -51.89 15.10
N ARG A 199 -5.40 -51.71 13.81
CA ARG A 199 -6.52 -52.36 13.18
C ARG A 199 -6.41 -53.88 13.24
N LYS A 200 -5.26 -54.44 12.87
CA LYS A 200 -5.02 -55.88 12.92
C LYS A 200 -5.20 -56.47 14.34
N LEU A 201 -4.72 -55.75 15.34
CA LEU A 201 -4.88 -56.13 16.74
C LEU A 201 -6.35 -56.02 17.19
N SER A 202 -7.06 -54.96 16.83
CA SER A 202 -8.49 -54.82 17.11
C SER A 202 -9.30 -55.96 16.58
N GLU A 203 -9.15 -56.27 15.28
CA GLU A 203 -9.83 -57.39 14.62
C GLU A 203 -9.53 -58.76 15.29
N LYS A 204 -8.25 -58.96 15.69
CA LYS A 204 -7.84 -60.18 16.43
C LYS A 204 -8.50 -60.32 17.80
N TYR A 205 -8.66 -59.21 18.52
CA TYR A 205 -9.27 -59.25 19.85
C TYR A 205 -10.80 -59.31 19.76
N GLU A 206 -11.40 -58.66 18.81
CA GLU A 206 -12.86 -58.76 18.55
C GLU A 206 -13.28 -60.17 18.18
N SER A 207 -12.45 -60.92 17.41
CA SER A 207 -12.72 -62.33 17.06
C SER A 207 -12.69 -63.29 18.25
N LYS A 208 -12.09 -62.90 19.38
CA LYS A 208 -12.07 -63.70 20.62
C LYS A 208 -13.28 -63.47 21.52
N LEU A 209 -14.08 -62.47 21.23
CA LEU A 209 -15.30 -62.14 21.99
C LEU A 209 -16.55 -62.82 21.42
N LYS A 210 -16.40 -63.52 20.31
CA LYS A 210 -17.43 -64.39 19.69
C LYS A 210 -17.18 -65.84 20.10
#